data_98ca5b53f1c08309fcf130f7f596ca46
#
_entry.id   98ca5b53f1c08309fcf130f7f596ca46
#
_cell.length_a   1.000
_cell.length_b   1.000
_cell.length_c   1.000
_cell.angle_alpha   90.00
_cell.angle_beta   90.00
_cell.angle_gamma   90.00
#
_symmetry.space_group_name_H-M   'P 1'
#
loop_
_entity.id
_entity.type
_entity.pdbx_description
1 polymer ?
#
loop_
_entity_poly.entity_id
_entity_poly.type
_entity_poly.pdbx_seq_one_letter_code
_entity_poly.pdbx_strand_id
1 'polypeptide(L)'
;MNYKKIVAEQIAKTVGEHLSVDEIVSMIEVPKYANQGDLAFPAFTLAKVLRKAPQAIATEIVEAVSDKHIERAEAMGPYANFFLERSAFADEVLKEVLELGAHYGDWDYGQGRKVVIDMSSPNIAKPMSMGHLRSTVIGNAIANLEKKVGYEPIRINHLGDWGTQFGKLIEAYKLWGSEELVKADPIAELIKLYVRFHEEAELDPTLDDKGRAWFKKLEDGDPEAVRLWEWFRSESLKEFNRVYDLLGVTFDSYNGEAFYNDKMDVVVDMLEEANLLKVDNGATIVDLEKYDLPPALIKKSDGATLYMTRDLAAANYRKNTYDFAKCIYVVGMEQSNHFKQLKAVLKELNLPWSEDIVHIPFGLITLNGKKLSTRKGKIILLEGVLKEATELALKQIEAKNPSLENKEAVAHAVGVGAVIFHDLKNDRTNNFDFALEEVVQFEGETGPYVQYTHARAMSILRKANHIVDTQAAFSLTDDDAWEVLKLIENYPNVVRFAEEKCEPSAIAKFVINLAQAFNKYYAHTKVLVEDEAFNSRIALVQTTASILKQGLALLGVAAPDEM
;
A
#
# COMPACT_ATOMS: atom_id res chain seq x y z
N MET A 1 -1.82 -5.19 24.77
CA MET A 1 -2.82 -4.75 25.79
C MET A 1 -3.52 -3.48 25.29
N ASN A 2 -4.77 -3.20 25.69
CA ASN A 2 -5.48 -2.00 25.23
C ASN A 2 -5.72 -1.03 26.40
N TYR A 3 -4.83 -0.06 26.57
CA TYR A 3 -4.91 0.92 27.67
C TYR A 3 -6.13 1.84 27.58
N LYS A 4 -6.62 2.16 26.39
CA LYS A 4 -7.91 2.87 26.23
C LYS A 4 -9.06 2.07 26.84
N LYS A 5 -9.04 0.74 26.67
CA LYS A 5 -10.06 -0.13 27.24
C LYS A 5 -9.98 -0.18 28.77
N ILE A 6 -8.78 -0.25 29.35
CA ILE A 6 -8.57 -0.20 30.81
C ILE A 6 -9.14 1.11 31.39
N VAL A 7 -8.80 2.23 30.76
CA VAL A 7 -9.33 3.54 31.18
C VAL A 7 -10.85 3.60 31.00
N ALA A 8 -11.39 3.08 29.89
CA ALA A 8 -12.83 3.03 29.65
C ALA A 8 -13.58 2.19 30.68
N GLU A 9 -13.02 1.07 31.11
CA GLU A 9 -13.58 0.25 32.21
C GLU A 9 -13.62 1.01 33.55
N GLN A 10 -12.63 1.85 33.81
CA GLN A 10 -12.66 2.72 34.99
C GLN A 10 -13.74 3.80 34.87
N ILE A 11 -13.86 4.43 33.73
CA ILE A 11 -14.90 5.43 33.42
C ILE A 11 -16.30 4.80 33.55
N ALA A 12 -16.47 3.57 33.06
CA ALA A 12 -17.73 2.84 33.09
C ALA A 12 -18.26 2.60 34.52
N LYS A 13 -17.40 2.60 35.55
CA LYS A 13 -17.84 2.52 36.96
C LYS A 13 -18.79 3.66 37.33
N THR A 14 -18.63 4.82 36.68
CA THR A 14 -19.45 6.01 36.96
C THR A 14 -20.56 6.21 35.94
N VAL A 15 -20.33 5.85 34.67
CA VAL A 15 -21.23 6.19 33.57
C VAL A 15 -21.76 4.98 32.80
N GLY A 16 -21.45 3.76 33.23
CA GLY A 16 -21.77 2.51 32.52
C GLY A 16 -23.27 2.21 32.37
N GLU A 17 -24.15 2.91 33.08
CA GLU A 17 -25.60 2.85 32.86
C GLU A 17 -26.04 3.59 31.59
N HIS A 18 -25.17 4.46 31.03
CA HIS A 18 -25.46 5.35 29.92
C HIS A 18 -24.61 5.07 28.68
N LEU A 19 -23.42 4.51 28.87
CA LEU A 19 -22.46 4.21 27.79
C LEU A 19 -21.82 2.83 28.03
N SER A 20 -21.73 2.04 26.97
CA SER A 20 -20.93 0.81 26.95
C SER A 20 -19.42 1.12 26.97
N VAL A 21 -18.61 0.15 27.40
CA VAL A 21 -17.14 0.29 27.36
C VAL A 21 -16.63 0.63 25.97
N ASP A 22 -17.18 0.02 24.92
CA ASP A 22 -16.75 0.26 23.54
C ASP A 22 -17.09 1.68 23.06
N GLU A 23 -18.26 2.22 23.46
CA GLU A 23 -18.60 3.63 23.20
C GLU A 23 -17.65 4.56 23.94
N ILE A 24 -17.31 4.28 25.19
CA ILE A 24 -16.34 5.08 25.96
C ILE A 24 -14.97 5.04 25.29
N VAL A 25 -14.48 3.86 24.84
CA VAL A 25 -13.20 3.71 24.12
C VAL A 25 -13.17 4.60 22.88
N SER A 26 -14.28 4.67 22.13
CA SER A 26 -14.37 5.50 20.93
C SER A 26 -14.30 7.01 21.22
N MET A 27 -14.66 7.42 22.43
CA MET A 27 -14.68 8.82 22.88
C MET A 27 -13.38 9.25 23.55
N ILE A 28 -12.50 8.31 23.95
CA ILE A 28 -11.23 8.63 24.58
C ILE A 28 -10.28 9.24 23.56
N GLU A 29 -9.82 10.45 23.88
CA GLU A 29 -8.88 11.26 23.09
C GLU A 29 -7.45 11.15 23.65
N VAL A 30 -6.47 11.43 22.82
CA VAL A 30 -5.08 11.64 23.23
C VAL A 30 -4.83 13.14 23.33
N PRO A 31 -4.55 13.68 24.53
CA PRO A 31 -4.29 15.11 24.69
C PRO A 31 -3.10 15.59 23.88
N LYS A 32 -3.16 16.84 23.43
CA LYS A 32 -2.08 17.46 22.66
C LYS A 32 -0.84 17.75 23.53
N TYR A 33 -1.03 18.04 24.80
CA TYR A 33 0.03 18.45 25.71
C TYR A 33 0.22 17.43 26.83
N ALA A 34 1.47 17.07 27.11
CA ALA A 34 1.83 16.06 28.12
C ALA A 34 1.30 16.37 29.56
N ASN A 35 1.19 17.67 29.89
CA ASN A 35 0.61 18.08 31.17
C ASN A 35 -0.91 17.84 31.30
N GLN A 36 -1.56 17.43 30.23
CA GLN A 36 -2.97 17.06 30.17
C GLN A 36 -3.20 15.55 30.26
N GLY A 37 -2.15 14.77 30.58
CA GLY A 37 -2.20 13.32 30.65
C GLY A 37 -1.97 12.59 29.35
N ASP A 38 -2.07 11.28 29.40
CA ASP A 38 -1.86 10.39 28.24
C ASP A 38 -3.18 10.09 27.52
N LEU A 39 -4.29 10.06 28.26
CA LEU A 39 -5.64 9.85 27.73
C LEU A 39 -6.61 10.83 28.40
N ALA A 40 -7.66 11.26 27.69
CA ALA A 40 -8.68 12.16 28.20
C ALA A 40 -10.08 11.73 27.75
N PHE A 41 -11.05 11.89 28.64
CA PHE A 41 -12.45 11.62 28.34
C PHE A 41 -13.27 12.92 28.39
N PRO A 42 -14.02 13.25 27.30
CA PRO A 42 -14.81 14.48 27.22
C PRO A 42 -16.15 14.35 27.99
N ALA A 43 -16.14 14.64 29.27
CA ALA A 43 -17.32 14.48 30.15
C ALA A 43 -18.51 15.39 29.78
N PHE A 44 -18.26 16.46 29.00
CA PHE A 44 -19.33 17.35 28.51
C PHE A 44 -20.35 16.65 27.60
N THR A 45 -19.96 15.58 26.94
CA THR A 45 -20.86 14.79 26.11
C THR A 45 -22.03 14.18 26.88
N LEU A 46 -21.84 13.95 28.18
CA LEU A 46 -22.83 13.36 29.08
C LEU A 46 -23.64 14.40 29.89
N ALA A 47 -23.32 15.70 29.77
CA ALA A 47 -23.94 16.74 30.57
C ALA A 47 -25.47 16.79 30.45
N LYS A 48 -26.00 16.60 29.26
CA LYS A 48 -27.46 16.59 29.00
C LYS A 48 -28.13 15.32 29.54
N VAL A 49 -27.48 14.16 29.42
CA VAL A 49 -28.01 12.86 29.82
C VAL A 49 -28.03 12.76 31.35
N LEU A 50 -26.94 13.14 32.01
CA LEU A 50 -26.80 13.08 33.45
C LEU A 50 -27.40 14.30 34.18
N ARG A 51 -27.76 15.36 33.43
CA ARG A 51 -28.23 16.65 33.96
C ARG A 51 -27.30 17.24 35.04
N LYS A 52 -25.99 17.10 34.81
CA LYS A 52 -24.90 17.57 35.65
C LYS A 52 -23.95 18.49 34.89
N ALA A 53 -23.27 19.35 35.62
CA ALA A 53 -22.19 20.15 35.04
C ALA A 53 -21.05 19.23 34.54
N PRO A 54 -20.45 19.48 33.37
CA PRO A 54 -19.36 18.66 32.82
C PRO A 54 -18.20 18.44 33.79
N GLN A 55 -17.82 19.49 34.52
CA GLN A 55 -16.75 19.41 35.51
C GLN A 55 -17.10 18.51 36.68
N ALA A 56 -18.36 18.50 37.13
CA ALA A 56 -18.81 17.60 38.19
C ALA A 56 -18.76 16.13 37.74
N ILE A 57 -19.15 15.86 36.51
CA ILE A 57 -19.06 14.51 35.90
C ILE A 57 -17.60 14.08 35.82
N ALA A 58 -16.70 14.96 35.34
CA ALA A 58 -15.27 14.67 35.25
C ALA A 58 -14.68 14.36 36.65
N THR A 59 -15.07 15.10 37.70
CA THR A 59 -14.64 14.87 39.07
C THR A 59 -15.13 13.52 39.61
N GLU A 60 -16.40 13.19 39.42
CA GLU A 60 -16.94 11.89 39.83
C GLU A 60 -16.24 10.71 39.14
N ILE A 61 -15.91 10.84 37.85
CA ILE A 61 -15.15 9.82 37.09
C ILE A 61 -13.77 9.64 37.73
N VAL A 62 -13.04 10.75 37.93
CA VAL A 62 -11.68 10.72 38.47
C VAL A 62 -11.60 10.12 39.86
N GLU A 63 -12.56 10.45 40.74
CA GLU A 63 -12.65 9.93 42.11
C GLU A 63 -12.93 8.42 42.16
N ALA A 64 -13.56 7.86 41.13
CA ALA A 64 -13.87 6.43 41.03
C ALA A 64 -12.73 5.58 40.47
N VAL A 65 -11.65 6.21 39.99
CA VAL A 65 -10.52 5.49 39.38
C VAL A 65 -9.72 4.74 40.44
N SER A 66 -9.53 3.44 40.18
CA SER A 66 -8.68 2.58 41.00
C SER A 66 -8.18 1.42 40.14
N ASP A 67 -7.01 1.61 39.53
CA ASP A 67 -6.35 0.61 38.70
C ASP A 67 -4.83 0.79 38.74
N LYS A 68 -4.09 -0.30 38.77
CA LYS A 68 -2.62 -0.29 38.83
C LYS A 68 -1.92 0.31 37.59
N HIS A 69 -2.63 0.39 36.48
CA HIS A 69 -2.08 0.94 35.22
C HIS A 69 -2.27 2.46 35.12
N ILE A 70 -2.98 3.07 36.07
CA ILE A 70 -3.24 4.50 36.11
C ILE A 70 -2.51 5.07 37.33
N GLU A 71 -1.49 5.88 37.08
CA GLU A 71 -0.73 6.56 38.15
C GLU A 71 -1.61 7.57 38.90
N ARG A 72 -2.36 8.37 38.15
CA ARG A 72 -3.29 9.37 38.66
C ARG A 72 -4.31 9.76 37.59
N ALA A 73 -5.43 10.29 38.05
CA ALA A 73 -6.45 10.90 37.19
C ALA A 73 -6.81 12.29 37.75
N GLU A 74 -7.06 13.25 36.87
CA GLU A 74 -7.32 14.64 37.20
C GLU A 74 -8.48 15.21 36.37
N ALA A 75 -9.42 15.90 37.04
CA ALA A 75 -10.46 16.65 36.34
C ALA A 75 -9.91 18.02 35.89
N MET A 76 -9.81 18.22 34.60
CA MET A 76 -9.33 19.46 33.98
C MET A 76 -10.47 20.11 33.18
N GLY A 77 -11.22 21.00 33.83
CA GLY A 77 -12.43 21.57 33.24
C GLY A 77 -13.45 20.47 32.92
N PRO A 78 -13.94 20.35 31.68
CA PRO A 78 -14.92 19.36 31.29
C PRO A 78 -14.32 17.99 30.90
N TYR A 79 -13.03 17.76 31.16
CA TYR A 79 -12.32 16.52 30.82
C TYR A 79 -11.87 15.76 32.07
N ALA A 80 -12.01 14.44 32.04
CA ALA A 80 -11.32 13.54 32.95
C ALA A 80 -10.02 13.06 32.25
N ASN A 81 -8.88 13.43 32.82
CA ASN A 81 -7.54 13.20 32.24
C ASN A 81 -6.83 12.10 33.04
N PHE A 82 -6.19 11.18 32.36
CA PHE A 82 -5.57 10.00 32.95
C PHE A 82 -4.08 10.00 32.63
N PHE A 83 -3.26 9.77 33.63
CA PHE A 83 -1.82 9.58 33.54
C PHE A 83 -1.52 8.10 33.78
N LEU A 84 -0.91 7.43 32.83
CA LEU A 84 -0.63 6.01 32.89
C LEU A 84 0.61 5.73 33.76
N GLU A 85 0.62 4.59 34.45
CA GLU A 85 1.77 4.16 35.23
C GLU A 85 2.84 3.61 34.30
N ARG A 86 3.97 4.34 34.20
CA ARG A 86 4.98 4.13 33.17
C ARG A 86 5.74 2.83 33.30
N SER A 87 6.02 2.36 34.52
CA SER A 87 6.76 1.11 34.71
C SER A 87 5.94 -0.11 34.32
N ALA A 88 4.66 -0.16 34.74
CA ALA A 88 3.76 -1.24 34.32
C ALA A 88 3.55 -1.24 32.78
N PHE A 89 3.38 -0.05 32.21
CA PHE A 89 3.25 0.11 30.76
C PHE A 89 4.48 -0.42 30.02
N ALA A 90 5.69 -0.03 30.46
CA ALA A 90 6.93 -0.49 29.86
C ALA A 90 7.08 -2.01 29.96
N ASP A 91 6.81 -2.59 31.14
CA ASP A 91 6.91 -4.03 31.35
C ASP A 91 5.96 -4.81 30.43
N GLU A 92 4.71 -4.42 30.38
CA GLU A 92 3.69 -5.13 29.60
C GLU A 92 3.92 -4.98 28.10
N VAL A 93 4.19 -3.77 27.59
CA VAL A 93 4.41 -3.53 26.16
C VAL A 93 5.68 -4.24 25.65
N LEU A 94 6.80 -4.11 26.38
CA LEU A 94 8.05 -4.74 25.96
C LEU A 94 7.95 -6.26 25.99
N LYS A 95 7.32 -6.85 27.03
CA LYS A 95 7.08 -8.29 27.08
C LYS A 95 6.21 -8.78 25.94
N GLU A 96 5.10 -8.10 25.66
CA GLU A 96 4.19 -8.46 24.57
C GLU A 96 4.91 -8.44 23.21
N VAL A 97 5.69 -7.39 22.94
CA VAL A 97 6.46 -7.31 21.67
C VAL A 97 7.52 -8.39 21.59
N LEU A 98 8.25 -8.65 22.68
CA LEU A 98 9.30 -9.68 22.70
C LEU A 98 8.73 -11.09 22.56
N GLU A 99 7.56 -11.36 23.15
CA GLU A 99 6.86 -12.64 23.05
C GLU A 99 6.31 -12.89 21.64
N LEU A 100 5.61 -11.90 21.07
CA LEU A 100 4.98 -12.01 19.75
C LEU A 100 5.98 -11.86 18.60
N GLY A 101 7.08 -11.15 18.80
CA GLY A 101 8.11 -10.93 17.80
C GLY A 101 7.55 -10.37 16.49
N ALA A 102 7.73 -11.08 15.38
CA ALA A 102 7.23 -10.68 14.06
C ALA A 102 5.69 -10.67 13.95
N HIS A 103 5.00 -11.29 14.91
CA HIS A 103 3.53 -11.33 14.96
C HIS A 103 2.92 -10.18 15.77
N TYR A 104 3.73 -9.34 16.38
CA TYR A 104 3.21 -8.15 17.03
C TYR A 104 2.51 -7.25 15.99
N GLY A 105 1.30 -6.84 16.30
CA GLY A 105 0.46 -6.08 15.36
C GLY A 105 -0.31 -6.93 14.35
N ASP A 106 -0.25 -8.27 14.42
CA ASP A 106 -1.12 -9.13 13.64
C ASP A 106 -2.57 -9.04 14.15
N TRP A 107 -3.49 -9.05 13.20
CA TRP A 107 -4.91 -9.23 13.43
C TRP A 107 -5.38 -10.47 12.67
N ASP A 108 -6.51 -11.06 13.08
CA ASP A 108 -7.06 -12.26 12.44
C ASP A 108 -8.54 -12.10 12.04
N TYR A 109 -9.00 -10.88 11.82
CA TYR A 109 -10.37 -10.69 11.34
C TYR A 109 -10.53 -11.04 9.84
N GLY A 110 -9.44 -11.17 9.11
CA GLY A 110 -9.41 -11.72 7.75
C GLY A 110 -9.77 -13.20 7.69
N GLN A 111 -9.39 -13.99 8.70
CA GLN A 111 -9.68 -15.43 8.82
C GLN A 111 -9.35 -16.24 7.56
N GLY A 112 -8.26 -15.93 6.89
CA GLY A 112 -7.81 -16.59 5.67
C GLY A 112 -8.69 -16.37 4.43
N ARG A 113 -9.70 -15.48 4.50
CA ARG A 113 -10.50 -15.13 3.32
C ARG A 113 -9.65 -14.44 2.28
N LYS A 114 -9.94 -14.68 1.01
CA LYS A 114 -9.15 -14.12 -0.09
C LYS A 114 -9.50 -12.67 -0.40
N VAL A 115 -8.48 -11.88 -0.68
CA VAL A 115 -8.61 -10.51 -1.20
C VAL A 115 -7.87 -10.44 -2.53
N VAL A 116 -8.60 -10.18 -3.60
CA VAL A 116 -8.02 -10.00 -4.94
C VAL A 116 -7.57 -8.56 -5.09
N ILE A 117 -6.33 -8.36 -5.54
CA ILE A 117 -5.73 -7.03 -5.74
C ILE A 117 -5.22 -6.93 -7.18
N ASP A 118 -5.91 -6.12 -7.99
CA ASP A 118 -5.52 -5.77 -9.35
C ASP A 118 -4.58 -4.56 -9.29
N MET A 119 -3.34 -4.76 -9.71
CA MET A 119 -2.29 -3.76 -9.56
C MET A 119 -1.24 -3.83 -10.67
N SER A 120 -0.50 -2.75 -10.89
CA SER A 120 0.53 -2.58 -11.92
C SER A 120 -0.02 -2.48 -13.34
N SER A 121 -0.46 -3.58 -13.93
CA SER A 121 -1.22 -3.66 -15.19
C SER A 121 -0.58 -2.91 -16.39
N PRO A 122 0.73 -3.16 -16.70
CA PRO A 122 1.39 -2.51 -17.82
C PRO A 122 0.89 -3.06 -19.16
N ASN A 123 1.01 -2.23 -20.19
CA ASN A 123 0.76 -2.67 -21.56
C ASN A 123 1.95 -3.42 -22.13
N ILE A 124 1.69 -4.56 -22.77
CA ILE A 124 2.70 -5.33 -23.52
C ILE A 124 3.35 -4.45 -24.61
N ALA A 125 4.62 -4.71 -24.87
CA ALA A 125 5.43 -3.97 -25.84
C ALA A 125 5.59 -2.46 -25.55
N LYS A 126 5.34 -2.05 -24.31
CA LYS A 126 5.63 -0.70 -23.82
C LYS A 126 6.53 -0.76 -22.59
N PRO A 127 7.43 0.25 -22.40
CA PRO A 127 8.32 0.24 -21.26
C PRO A 127 7.55 0.53 -19.97
N MET A 128 8.02 -0.02 -18.87
CA MET A 128 7.59 0.41 -17.54
C MET A 128 8.19 1.78 -17.22
N SER A 129 7.34 2.79 -17.21
CA SER A 129 7.68 4.16 -16.82
C SER A 129 7.40 4.39 -15.34
N MET A 130 7.87 5.54 -14.82
CA MET A 130 7.52 5.99 -13.47
C MET A 130 6.01 6.06 -13.20
N GLY A 131 5.18 6.17 -14.24
CA GLY A 131 3.72 6.12 -14.10
C GLY A 131 3.18 4.78 -13.60
N HIS A 132 3.93 3.67 -13.78
CA HIS A 132 3.54 2.34 -13.29
C HIS A 132 3.99 2.07 -11.85
N LEU A 133 4.90 2.89 -11.29
CA LEU A 133 5.41 2.71 -9.94
C LEU A 133 4.27 2.73 -8.91
N ARG A 134 3.42 3.75 -8.95
CA ARG A 134 2.38 3.98 -7.92
C ARG A 134 1.43 2.80 -7.78
N SER A 135 0.84 2.32 -8.88
CA SER A 135 -0.05 1.16 -8.85
C SER A 135 0.66 -0.07 -8.26
N THR A 136 1.92 -0.27 -8.63
CA THR A 136 2.71 -1.44 -8.21
C THR A 136 3.03 -1.39 -6.72
N VAL A 137 3.57 -0.29 -6.21
CA VAL A 137 4.03 -0.22 -4.81
C VAL A 137 2.87 -0.04 -3.83
N ILE A 138 1.84 0.75 -4.19
CA ILE A 138 0.61 0.89 -3.39
C ILE A 138 -0.11 -0.47 -3.30
N GLY A 139 -0.28 -1.15 -4.43
CA GLY A 139 -0.92 -2.47 -4.47
C GLY A 139 -0.17 -3.51 -3.63
N ASN A 140 1.16 -3.53 -3.72
CA ASN A 140 1.98 -4.44 -2.92
C ASN A 140 1.89 -4.13 -1.42
N ALA A 141 1.91 -2.87 -1.03
CA ALA A 141 1.76 -2.48 0.38
C ALA A 141 0.37 -2.84 0.93
N ILE A 142 -0.70 -2.62 0.14
CA ILE A 142 -2.06 -3.05 0.53
C ILE A 142 -2.10 -4.58 0.70
N ALA A 143 -1.50 -5.35 -0.22
CA ALA A 143 -1.44 -6.80 -0.09
C ALA A 143 -0.72 -7.26 1.19
N ASN A 144 0.37 -6.59 1.56
CA ASN A 144 1.07 -6.87 2.81
C ASN A 144 0.22 -6.52 4.05
N LEU A 145 -0.53 -5.42 4.02
CA LEU A 145 -1.46 -5.02 5.07
C LEU A 145 -2.61 -6.04 5.20
N GLU A 146 -3.23 -6.45 4.10
CA GLU A 146 -4.28 -7.48 4.10
C GLU A 146 -3.78 -8.79 4.72
N LYS A 147 -2.56 -9.20 4.38
CA LYS A 147 -1.91 -10.38 5.00
C LYS A 147 -1.69 -10.20 6.50
N LYS A 148 -1.26 -9.01 6.94
CA LYS A 148 -0.99 -8.71 8.36
C LYS A 148 -2.25 -8.78 9.22
N VAL A 149 -3.43 -8.60 8.62
CA VAL A 149 -4.73 -8.68 9.32
C VAL A 149 -5.48 -10.00 9.07
N GLY A 150 -4.80 -11.00 8.51
CA GLY A 150 -5.27 -12.37 8.38
C GLY A 150 -5.99 -12.72 7.08
N TYR A 151 -5.99 -11.86 6.06
CA TYR A 151 -6.45 -12.22 4.72
C TYR A 151 -5.38 -12.93 3.91
N GLU A 152 -5.82 -13.66 2.87
CA GLU A 152 -4.96 -14.21 1.81
C GLU A 152 -5.01 -13.29 0.59
N PRO A 153 -4.00 -12.45 0.35
CA PRO A 153 -3.97 -11.57 -0.82
C PRO A 153 -3.63 -12.35 -2.09
N ILE A 154 -4.40 -12.12 -3.16
CA ILE A 154 -4.16 -12.64 -4.52
C ILE A 154 -3.78 -11.45 -5.40
N ARG A 155 -2.51 -11.33 -5.77
CA ARG A 155 -1.99 -10.24 -6.59
C ARG A 155 -2.19 -10.55 -8.07
N ILE A 156 -2.96 -9.72 -8.76
CA ILE A 156 -3.24 -9.87 -10.19
C ILE A 156 -2.57 -8.75 -10.97
N ASN A 157 -1.77 -9.12 -11.94
CA ASN A 157 -1.24 -8.24 -12.96
C ASN A 157 -2.14 -8.36 -14.21
N HIS A 158 -3.11 -7.47 -14.31
CA HIS A 158 -4.05 -7.43 -15.44
C HIS A 158 -3.39 -6.75 -16.64
N LEU A 159 -2.60 -7.51 -17.40
CA LEU A 159 -1.81 -7.00 -18.50
C LEU A 159 -2.68 -6.42 -19.61
N GLY A 160 -2.28 -5.27 -20.16
CA GLY A 160 -2.80 -4.74 -21.42
C GLY A 160 -2.21 -5.51 -22.60
N ASP A 161 -2.69 -6.73 -22.83
CA ASP A 161 -2.13 -7.66 -23.81
C ASP A 161 -3.06 -7.95 -25.00
N TRP A 162 -4.07 -7.12 -25.21
CA TRP A 162 -5.02 -7.25 -26.31
C TRP A 162 -5.38 -5.90 -26.94
N GLY A 163 -5.65 -5.92 -28.25
CA GLY A 163 -6.09 -4.74 -29.01
C GLY A 163 -5.43 -4.59 -30.37
N THR A 164 -5.92 -3.66 -31.17
CA THR A 164 -5.48 -3.40 -32.56
C THR A 164 -4.00 -3.05 -32.67
N GLN A 165 -3.38 -2.55 -31.60
CA GLN A 165 -1.94 -2.28 -31.53
C GLN A 165 -1.10 -3.52 -31.79
N PHE A 166 -1.59 -4.72 -31.47
CA PHE A 166 -0.87 -5.97 -31.71
C PHE A 166 -0.87 -6.35 -33.19
N GLY A 167 -1.97 -6.08 -33.90
CA GLY A 167 -1.99 -6.25 -35.35
C GLY A 167 -0.99 -5.33 -36.06
N LYS A 168 -0.91 -4.07 -35.63
CA LYS A 168 0.09 -3.10 -36.11
C LYS A 168 1.52 -3.56 -35.83
N LEU A 169 1.76 -4.08 -34.63
CA LEU A 169 3.07 -4.59 -34.22
C LEU A 169 3.48 -5.83 -35.00
N ILE A 170 2.55 -6.75 -35.28
CA ILE A 170 2.79 -7.94 -36.11
C ILE A 170 3.17 -7.51 -37.52
N GLU A 171 2.43 -6.58 -38.16
CA GLU A 171 2.77 -6.07 -39.49
C GLU A 171 4.14 -5.40 -39.49
N ALA A 172 4.42 -4.54 -38.52
CA ALA A 172 5.73 -3.89 -38.38
C ALA A 172 6.87 -4.90 -38.25
N TYR A 173 6.69 -5.94 -37.46
CA TYR A 173 7.66 -7.00 -37.26
C TYR A 173 7.90 -7.77 -38.59
N LYS A 174 6.86 -8.09 -39.33
CA LYS A 174 6.98 -8.79 -40.62
C LYS A 174 7.67 -7.96 -41.67
N LEU A 175 7.50 -6.64 -41.64
CA LEU A 175 8.14 -5.74 -42.61
C LEU A 175 9.60 -5.42 -42.24
N TRP A 176 9.89 -5.19 -40.97
CA TRP A 176 11.16 -4.59 -40.54
C TRP A 176 11.79 -5.28 -39.33
N GLY A 177 11.17 -6.30 -38.78
CA GLY A 177 11.63 -6.94 -37.56
C GLY A 177 12.76 -7.93 -37.75
N SER A 178 13.49 -8.17 -36.68
CA SER A 178 14.52 -9.21 -36.58
C SER A 178 14.34 -9.96 -35.28
N GLU A 179 14.27 -11.28 -35.35
CA GLU A 179 14.17 -12.14 -34.19
C GLU A 179 15.36 -11.96 -33.23
N GLU A 180 16.57 -11.80 -33.78
CA GLU A 180 17.79 -11.56 -33.01
C GLU A 180 17.70 -10.25 -32.21
N LEU A 181 17.25 -9.16 -32.85
CA LEU A 181 17.14 -7.85 -32.20
C LEU A 181 16.05 -7.84 -31.13
N VAL A 182 14.90 -8.47 -31.40
CA VAL A 182 13.82 -8.58 -30.40
C VAL A 182 14.26 -9.42 -29.20
N LYS A 183 15.01 -10.50 -29.38
CA LYS A 183 15.55 -11.31 -28.28
C LYS A 183 16.62 -10.58 -27.46
N ALA A 184 17.41 -9.71 -28.12
CA ALA A 184 18.47 -8.95 -27.45
C ALA A 184 17.93 -7.83 -26.56
N ASP A 185 16.93 -7.08 -27.04
CA ASP A 185 16.25 -6.02 -26.27
C ASP A 185 14.77 -5.93 -26.70
N PRO A 186 13.91 -6.78 -26.12
CA PRO A 186 12.53 -6.94 -26.58
C PRO A 186 11.72 -5.64 -26.55
N ILE A 187 11.78 -4.92 -25.45
CA ILE A 187 10.95 -3.72 -25.27
C ILE A 187 11.41 -2.60 -26.20
N ALA A 188 12.71 -2.32 -26.27
CA ALA A 188 13.23 -1.26 -27.13
C ALA A 188 12.95 -1.54 -28.61
N GLU A 189 13.16 -2.79 -29.06
CA GLU A 189 12.94 -3.15 -30.46
C GLU A 189 11.45 -3.16 -30.84
N LEU A 190 10.57 -3.69 -29.98
CA LEU A 190 9.13 -3.67 -30.22
C LEU A 190 8.56 -2.24 -30.25
N ILE A 191 9.03 -1.35 -29.38
CA ILE A 191 8.65 0.07 -29.41
C ILE A 191 9.13 0.73 -30.70
N LYS A 192 10.37 0.51 -31.08
CA LYS A 192 10.94 1.06 -32.32
C LYS A 192 10.13 0.63 -33.54
N LEU A 193 9.75 -0.64 -33.60
CA LEU A 193 8.87 -1.15 -34.67
C LEU A 193 7.48 -0.48 -34.62
N TYR A 194 6.90 -0.31 -33.43
CA TYR A 194 5.60 0.33 -33.27
C TYR A 194 5.63 1.82 -33.67
N VAL A 195 6.65 2.57 -33.26
CA VAL A 195 6.84 3.97 -33.65
C VAL A 195 7.01 4.10 -35.14
N ARG A 196 7.90 3.28 -35.74
CA ARG A 196 8.11 3.26 -37.18
C ARG A 196 6.83 2.96 -37.96
N PHE A 197 6.02 2.02 -37.45
CA PHE A 197 4.73 1.73 -38.10
C PHE A 197 3.85 2.98 -38.17
N HIS A 198 3.76 3.77 -37.14
CA HIS A 198 2.94 4.99 -37.13
C HIS A 198 3.50 6.05 -38.07
N GLU A 199 4.81 6.26 -38.09
CA GLU A 199 5.47 7.20 -39.00
C GLU A 199 5.23 6.81 -40.48
N GLU A 200 5.38 5.54 -40.81
CA GLU A 200 5.15 5.04 -42.19
C GLU A 200 3.65 5.04 -42.56
N ALA A 201 2.75 4.80 -41.60
CA ALA A 201 1.31 4.84 -41.82
C ALA A 201 0.77 6.25 -42.10
N GLU A 202 1.45 7.31 -41.64
CA GLU A 202 1.14 8.69 -42.05
C GLU A 202 1.42 8.92 -43.54
N LEU A 203 2.39 8.21 -44.13
CA LEU A 203 2.76 8.28 -45.52
C LEU A 203 1.99 7.29 -46.41
N ASP A 204 1.69 6.11 -45.87
CA ASP A 204 0.91 5.05 -46.51
C ASP A 204 -0.22 4.56 -45.57
N PRO A 205 -1.44 5.15 -45.67
CA PRO A 205 -2.59 4.75 -44.83
C PRO A 205 -3.03 3.29 -45.01
N THR A 206 -2.57 2.58 -46.06
CA THR A 206 -2.91 1.17 -46.27
C THR A 206 -2.27 0.27 -45.19
N LEU A 207 -1.23 0.74 -44.49
CA LEU A 207 -0.61 0.03 -43.39
C LEU A 207 -1.59 -0.16 -42.22
N ASP A 208 -2.44 0.83 -41.94
CA ASP A 208 -3.47 0.69 -40.90
C ASP A 208 -4.48 -0.41 -41.22
N ASP A 209 -4.84 -0.59 -42.52
CA ASP A 209 -5.70 -1.68 -42.96
C ASP A 209 -5.04 -3.04 -42.75
N LYS A 210 -3.74 -3.13 -43.06
CA LYS A 210 -2.94 -4.35 -42.84
C LYS A 210 -2.82 -4.67 -41.36
N GLY A 211 -2.60 -3.66 -40.50
CA GLY A 211 -2.61 -3.82 -39.04
C GLY A 211 -3.96 -4.33 -38.52
N ARG A 212 -5.07 -3.77 -39.00
CA ARG A 212 -6.42 -4.27 -38.67
C ARG A 212 -6.63 -5.71 -39.16
N ALA A 213 -6.14 -6.05 -40.34
CA ALA A 213 -6.22 -7.41 -40.90
C ALA A 213 -5.44 -8.41 -40.06
N TRP A 214 -4.24 -8.06 -39.57
CA TRP A 214 -3.49 -8.91 -38.65
C TRP A 214 -4.17 -9.06 -37.28
N PHE A 215 -4.77 -8.01 -36.76
CA PHE A 215 -5.54 -8.11 -35.51
C PHE A 215 -6.77 -9.01 -35.70
N LYS A 216 -7.47 -8.90 -36.83
CA LYS A 216 -8.58 -9.80 -37.13
C LYS A 216 -8.12 -11.26 -37.24
N LYS A 217 -6.99 -11.54 -37.87
CA LYS A 217 -6.38 -12.89 -37.87
C LYS A 217 -6.09 -13.39 -36.45
N LEU A 218 -5.57 -12.51 -35.57
CA LEU A 218 -5.32 -12.85 -34.17
C LEU A 218 -6.62 -13.20 -33.45
N GLU A 219 -7.69 -12.43 -33.66
CA GLU A 219 -9.02 -12.72 -33.09
C GLU A 219 -9.59 -14.05 -33.62
N ASP A 220 -9.35 -14.38 -34.86
CA ASP A 220 -9.81 -15.62 -35.50
C ASP A 220 -8.92 -16.83 -35.17
N GLY A 221 -7.86 -16.63 -34.39
CA GLY A 221 -6.96 -17.71 -33.94
C GLY A 221 -5.97 -18.18 -35.04
N ASP A 222 -5.60 -17.32 -36.00
CA ASP A 222 -4.58 -17.63 -36.99
C ASP A 222 -3.27 -18.05 -36.30
N PRO A 223 -2.70 -19.23 -36.64
CA PRO A 223 -1.54 -19.77 -35.95
C PRO A 223 -0.31 -18.87 -35.94
N GLU A 224 -0.05 -18.12 -37.06
CA GLU A 224 1.07 -17.22 -37.15
C GLU A 224 0.84 -15.97 -36.25
N ALA A 225 -0.34 -15.39 -36.33
CA ALA A 225 -0.70 -14.24 -35.53
C ALA A 225 -0.65 -14.55 -34.01
N VAL A 226 -1.21 -15.68 -33.59
CA VAL A 226 -1.17 -16.15 -32.21
C VAL A 226 0.26 -16.40 -31.75
N ARG A 227 1.08 -17.09 -32.54
CA ARG A 227 2.49 -17.38 -32.21
C ARG A 227 3.30 -16.10 -32.00
N LEU A 228 3.14 -15.10 -32.89
CA LEU A 228 3.86 -13.83 -32.78
C LEU A 228 3.39 -13.05 -31.57
N TRP A 229 2.08 -12.99 -31.32
CA TRP A 229 1.51 -12.33 -30.14
C TRP A 229 1.98 -12.98 -28.83
N GLU A 230 1.94 -14.32 -28.71
CA GLU A 230 2.45 -15.05 -27.55
C GLU A 230 3.94 -14.79 -27.31
N TRP A 231 4.72 -14.73 -28.39
CA TRP A 231 6.13 -14.43 -28.29
C TRP A 231 6.39 -12.99 -27.79
N PHE A 232 5.72 -11.99 -28.36
CA PHE A 232 5.84 -10.60 -27.91
C PHE A 232 5.42 -10.45 -26.45
N ARG A 233 4.36 -11.13 -26.04
CA ARG A 233 3.88 -11.17 -24.66
C ARG A 233 4.93 -11.80 -23.73
N SER A 234 5.48 -12.94 -24.12
CA SER A 234 6.51 -13.65 -23.34
C SER A 234 7.78 -12.82 -23.16
N GLU A 235 8.29 -12.20 -24.22
CA GLU A 235 9.47 -11.35 -24.14
C GLU A 235 9.22 -10.09 -23.30
N SER A 236 8.06 -9.46 -23.44
CA SER A 236 7.68 -8.32 -22.61
C SER A 236 7.58 -8.68 -21.12
N LEU A 237 7.05 -9.85 -20.80
CA LEU A 237 6.95 -10.33 -19.42
C LEU A 237 8.33 -10.56 -18.78
N LYS A 238 9.32 -11.04 -19.53
CA LYS A 238 10.69 -11.17 -19.01
C LYS A 238 11.23 -9.80 -18.56
N GLU A 239 11.02 -8.77 -19.35
CA GLU A 239 11.45 -7.42 -19.04
C GLU A 239 10.68 -6.83 -17.85
N PHE A 240 9.36 -7.04 -17.77
CA PHE A 240 8.57 -6.58 -16.63
C PHE A 240 8.98 -7.29 -15.34
N ASN A 241 9.19 -8.60 -15.38
CA ASN A 241 9.63 -9.37 -14.22
C ASN A 241 10.99 -8.90 -13.71
N ARG A 242 11.91 -8.49 -14.59
CA ARG A 242 13.18 -7.88 -14.17
C ARG A 242 12.98 -6.61 -13.33
N VAL A 243 12.02 -5.76 -13.69
CA VAL A 243 11.69 -4.57 -12.90
C VAL A 243 10.98 -4.94 -11.60
N TYR A 244 10.08 -5.93 -11.63
CA TYR A 244 9.41 -6.43 -10.43
C TYR A 244 10.39 -7.07 -9.45
N ASP A 245 11.39 -7.81 -9.94
CA ASP A 245 12.46 -8.36 -9.11
C ASP A 245 13.27 -7.26 -8.42
N LEU A 246 13.57 -6.16 -9.12
CA LEU A 246 14.22 -4.99 -8.50
C LEU A 246 13.37 -4.37 -7.39
N LEU A 247 12.04 -4.32 -7.56
CA LEU A 247 11.10 -3.80 -6.56
C LEU A 247 10.77 -4.81 -5.45
N GLY A 248 11.13 -6.08 -5.62
CA GLY A 248 10.72 -7.16 -4.71
C GLY A 248 9.22 -7.47 -4.75
N VAL A 249 8.57 -7.28 -5.90
CA VAL A 249 7.12 -7.49 -6.08
C VAL A 249 6.87 -8.74 -6.91
N THR A 250 5.93 -9.56 -6.47
CA THR A 250 5.51 -10.79 -7.15
C THR A 250 4.01 -10.79 -7.41
N PHE A 251 3.56 -11.61 -8.36
CA PHE A 251 2.16 -11.76 -8.74
C PHE A 251 1.74 -13.22 -8.74
N ASP A 252 0.48 -13.46 -8.37
CA ASP A 252 -0.14 -14.80 -8.37
C ASP A 252 -0.80 -15.10 -9.73
N SER A 253 -1.14 -14.05 -10.51
CA SER A 253 -1.74 -14.17 -11.82
C SER A 253 -1.27 -13.08 -12.78
N TYR A 254 -1.04 -13.46 -14.04
CA TYR A 254 -0.78 -12.57 -15.18
C TYR A 254 -1.92 -12.64 -16.21
N ASN A 255 -3.14 -12.97 -15.80
CA ASN A 255 -4.30 -12.98 -16.66
C ASN A 255 -4.67 -11.55 -17.06
N GLY A 256 -4.27 -11.17 -18.26
CA GLY A 256 -4.53 -9.86 -18.86
C GLY A 256 -5.83 -9.80 -19.64
N GLU A 257 -5.97 -8.77 -20.46
CA GLU A 257 -7.17 -8.52 -21.27
C GLU A 257 -7.53 -9.69 -22.19
N ALA A 258 -6.52 -10.33 -22.82
CA ALA A 258 -6.72 -11.46 -23.74
C ALA A 258 -7.37 -12.67 -23.07
N PHE A 259 -7.06 -12.93 -21.80
CA PHE A 259 -7.60 -14.07 -21.05
C PHE A 259 -9.12 -14.01 -20.94
N TYR A 260 -9.73 -12.83 -20.99
CA TYR A 260 -11.17 -12.65 -20.81
C TYR A 260 -11.96 -12.61 -22.12
N ASN A 261 -11.31 -12.76 -23.29
CA ASN A 261 -11.98 -12.66 -24.58
C ASN A 261 -13.12 -13.68 -24.76
N ASP A 262 -12.92 -14.91 -24.31
CA ASP A 262 -13.92 -15.98 -24.35
C ASP A 262 -14.92 -15.98 -23.17
N LYS A 263 -14.82 -15.00 -22.27
CA LYS A 263 -15.63 -14.91 -21.05
C LYS A 263 -16.62 -13.72 -21.06
N MET A 264 -16.52 -12.87 -22.06
CA MET A 264 -17.37 -11.68 -22.17
C MET A 264 -18.82 -12.04 -22.49
N ASP A 265 -19.06 -13.07 -23.31
CA ASP A 265 -20.41 -13.48 -23.69
C ASP A 265 -21.24 -13.89 -22.48
N VAL A 266 -20.63 -14.55 -21.50
CA VAL A 266 -21.30 -14.93 -20.23
C VAL A 266 -21.92 -13.72 -19.54
N VAL A 267 -21.19 -12.62 -19.49
CA VAL A 267 -21.66 -11.39 -18.85
C VAL A 267 -22.73 -10.70 -19.68
N VAL A 268 -22.59 -10.72 -21.00
CA VAL A 268 -23.63 -10.19 -21.91
C VAL A 268 -24.92 -10.95 -21.75
N ASP A 269 -24.86 -12.28 -21.69
CA ASP A 269 -26.05 -13.14 -21.47
C ASP A 269 -26.71 -12.84 -20.11
N MET A 270 -25.90 -12.67 -19.05
CA MET A 270 -26.43 -12.27 -17.73
C MET A 270 -27.17 -10.94 -17.77
N LEU A 271 -26.65 -9.95 -18.50
CA LEU A 271 -27.26 -8.62 -18.66
C LEU A 271 -28.56 -8.69 -19.50
N GLU A 272 -28.59 -9.56 -20.51
CA GLU A 272 -29.75 -9.79 -21.37
C GLU A 272 -30.87 -10.50 -20.60
N GLU A 273 -30.56 -11.56 -19.88
CA GLU A 273 -31.50 -12.29 -19.03
C GLU A 273 -32.11 -11.41 -17.93
N ALA A 274 -31.31 -10.47 -17.39
CA ALA A 274 -31.77 -9.47 -16.41
C ALA A 274 -32.55 -8.31 -17.05
N ASN A 275 -32.73 -8.27 -18.38
CA ASN A 275 -33.38 -7.18 -19.14
C ASN A 275 -32.75 -5.79 -18.89
N LEU A 276 -31.44 -5.73 -18.72
CA LEU A 276 -30.70 -4.49 -18.43
C LEU A 276 -30.15 -3.81 -19.68
N LEU A 277 -30.10 -4.52 -20.82
CA LEU A 277 -29.56 -4.00 -22.07
C LEU A 277 -30.55 -3.08 -22.79
N LYS A 278 -30.06 -1.91 -23.21
CA LYS A 278 -30.78 -0.93 -24.04
C LYS A 278 -29.94 -0.56 -25.26
N VAL A 279 -30.58 -0.21 -26.36
CA VAL A 279 -29.89 0.34 -27.54
C VAL A 279 -30.00 1.86 -27.50
N ASP A 280 -28.87 2.53 -27.54
CA ASP A 280 -28.77 3.98 -27.63
C ASP A 280 -27.78 4.37 -28.72
N ASN A 281 -28.23 5.14 -29.71
CA ASN A 281 -27.43 5.55 -30.87
C ASN A 281 -26.68 4.39 -31.56
N GLY A 282 -27.31 3.21 -31.62
CA GLY A 282 -26.74 1.99 -32.22
C GLY A 282 -25.82 1.21 -31.29
N ALA A 283 -25.43 1.73 -30.14
CA ALA A 283 -24.62 1.01 -29.14
C ALA A 283 -25.52 0.31 -28.13
N THR A 284 -25.02 -0.79 -27.55
CA THR A 284 -25.68 -1.50 -26.45
C THR A 284 -25.15 -0.98 -25.13
N ILE A 285 -26.02 -0.53 -24.26
CA ILE A 285 -25.69 0.11 -22.97
C ILE A 285 -26.48 -0.50 -21.81
N VAL A 286 -25.99 -0.29 -20.59
CA VAL A 286 -26.76 -0.38 -19.35
C VAL A 286 -27.00 1.03 -18.83
N ASP A 287 -28.27 1.35 -18.57
CA ASP A 287 -28.67 2.64 -18.03
C ASP A 287 -28.33 2.73 -16.54
N LEU A 288 -27.61 3.78 -16.15
CA LEU A 288 -27.16 4.02 -14.78
C LEU A 288 -27.64 5.38 -14.22
N GLU A 289 -28.67 5.99 -14.84
CA GLU A 289 -29.18 7.30 -14.45
C GLU A 289 -29.56 7.36 -12.95
N LYS A 290 -30.13 6.28 -12.40
CA LYS A 290 -30.50 6.21 -10.97
C LYS A 290 -29.31 6.29 -10.01
N TYR A 291 -28.07 6.12 -10.51
CA TYR A 291 -26.82 6.27 -9.76
C TYR A 291 -26.10 7.60 -10.04
N ASP A 292 -26.75 8.49 -10.81
CA ASP A 292 -26.12 9.73 -11.30
C ASP A 292 -24.82 9.48 -12.08
N LEU A 293 -24.82 8.40 -12.88
CA LEU A 293 -23.68 7.98 -13.70
C LEU A 293 -24.08 7.96 -15.18
N PRO A 294 -23.10 8.24 -16.07
CA PRO A 294 -23.29 7.98 -17.49
C PRO A 294 -23.59 6.50 -17.75
N PRO A 295 -24.30 6.15 -18.82
CA PRO A 295 -24.60 4.77 -19.16
C PRO A 295 -23.29 3.96 -19.35
N ALA A 296 -23.30 2.70 -18.92
CA ALA A 296 -22.19 1.78 -19.16
C ALA A 296 -22.30 1.21 -20.59
N LEU A 297 -21.25 1.40 -21.37
CA LEU A 297 -21.19 0.95 -22.76
C LEU A 297 -20.72 -0.52 -22.82
N ILE A 298 -21.58 -1.41 -23.30
CA ILE A 298 -21.36 -2.87 -23.34
C ILE A 298 -20.86 -3.32 -24.71
N LYS A 299 -21.53 -2.89 -25.80
CA LYS A 299 -21.12 -3.17 -27.19
C LYS A 299 -21.20 -1.89 -28.03
N LYS A 300 -20.27 -1.74 -28.95
CA LYS A 300 -20.31 -0.69 -29.98
C LYS A 300 -21.40 -0.96 -30.99
N SER A 301 -21.68 0.02 -31.85
CA SER A 301 -22.63 -0.11 -32.96
C SER A 301 -22.25 -1.19 -33.98
N ASP A 302 -20.96 -1.53 -34.09
CA ASP A 302 -20.44 -2.64 -34.91
C ASP A 302 -20.49 -4.01 -34.19
N GLY A 303 -21.03 -4.06 -32.96
CA GLY A 303 -21.14 -5.27 -32.15
C GLY A 303 -19.88 -5.64 -31.34
N ALA A 304 -18.77 -4.89 -31.49
CA ALA A 304 -17.55 -5.15 -30.73
C ALA A 304 -17.75 -4.85 -29.24
N THR A 305 -17.25 -5.72 -28.38
CA THR A 305 -17.23 -5.54 -26.91
C THR A 305 -16.19 -4.50 -26.50
N LEU A 306 -16.36 -3.93 -25.33
CA LEU A 306 -15.59 -2.82 -24.81
C LEU A 306 -14.93 -3.14 -23.47
N TYR A 307 -14.13 -2.21 -22.97
CA TYR A 307 -13.44 -2.33 -21.68
C TYR A 307 -14.38 -2.68 -20.53
N MET A 308 -15.56 -2.06 -20.47
CA MET A 308 -16.55 -2.34 -19.43
C MET A 308 -16.97 -3.82 -19.43
N THR A 309 -17.25 -4.39 -20.60
CA THR A 309 -17.67 -5.80 -20.72
C THR A 309 -16.56 -6.74 -20.26
N ARG A 310 -15.31 -6.42 -20.61
CA ARG A 310 -14.15 -7.19 -20.19
C ARG A 310 -13.92 -7.12 -18.68
N ASP A 311 -14.07 -5.95 -18.09
CA ASP A 311 -13.90 -5.77 -16.64
C ASP A 311 -15.04 -6.42 -15.85
N LEU A 312 -16.26 -6.43 -16.36
CA LEU A 312 -17.37 -7.21 -15.81
C LEU A 312 -17.07 -8.71 -15.86
N ALA A 313 -16.57 -9.20 -16.99
CA ALA A 313 -16.15 -10.59 -17.14
C ALA A 313 -15.00 -10.95 -16.18
N ALA A 314 -14.03 -10.05 -16.01
CA ALA A 314 -12.93 -10.24 -15.08
C ALA A 314 -13.42 -10.29 -13.62
N ALA A 315 -14.30 -9.38 -13.21
CA ALA A 315 -14.87 -9.37 -11.86
C ALA A 315 -15.66 -10.67 -11.57
N ASN A 316 -16.50 -11.08 -12.51
CA ASN A 316 -17.27 -12.32 -12.41
C ASN A 316 -16.37 -13.57 -12.34
N TYR A 317 -15.36 -13.66 -13.20
CA TYR A 317 -14.38 -14.74 -13.17
C TYR A 317 -13.62 -14.80 -11.85
N ARG A 318 -13.15 -13.64 -11.34
CA ARG A 318 -12.42 -13.55 -10.08
C ARG A 318 -13.27 -13.98 -8.89
N LYS A 319 -14.56 -13.59 -8.88
CA LYS A 319 -15.47 -14.05 -7.82
C LYS A 319 -15.65 -15.56 -7.85
N ASN A 320 -15.92 -16.12 -9.02
CA ASN A 320 -16.13 -17.55 -9.19
C ASN A 320 -14.87 -18.39 -8.91
N THR A 321 -13.69 -17.85 -9.21
CA THR A 321 -12.40 -18.55 -9.04
C THR A 321 -11.85 -18.45 -7.62
N TYR A 322 -11.91 -17.27 -7.03
CA TYR A 322 -11.24 -16.98 -5.75
C TYR A 322 -12.21 -16.89 -4.57
N ASP A 323 -13.51 -16.70 -4.82
CA ASP A 323 -14.52 -16.41 -3.80
C ASP A 323 -14.07 -15.30 -2.83
N PHE A 324 -13.64 -14.19 -3.40
CA PHE A 324 -13.03 -13.08 -2.65
C PHE A 324 -13.99 -12.44 -1.64
N ALA A 325 -13.42 -11.98 -0.52
CA ALA A 325 -14.08 -11.07 0.43
C ALA A 325 -14.01 -9.60 -0.03
N LYS A 326 -12.96 -9.25 -0.80
CA LYS A 326 -12.76 -7.94 -1.42
C LYS A 326 -12.08 -8.14 -2.78
N CYS A 327 -12.44 -7.31 -3.77
CA CYS A 327 -11.71 -7.18 -5.02
C CYS A 327 -11.27 -5.71 -5.18
N ILE A 328 -9.99 -5.47 -4.97
CA ILE A 328 -9.37 -4.15 -4.91
C ILE A 328 -8.73 -3.84 -6.26
N TYR A 329 -9.06 -2.68 -6.83
CA TYR A 329 -8.47 -2.16 -8.05
C TYR A 329 -7.60 -0.94 -7.72
N VAL A 330 -6.29 -1.08 -7.83
CA VAL A 330 -5.32 -0.01 -7.60
C VAL A 330 -5.02 0.69 -8.92
N VAL A 331 -5.84 1.65 -9.26
CA VAL A 331 -5.86 2.31 -10.57
C VAL A 331 -5.96 3.83 -10.40
N GLY A 332 -5.37 4.60 -11.33
CA GLY A 332 -5.36 6.05 -11.29
C GLY A 332 -6.73 6.70 -11.14
N MET A 333 -6.77 7.86 -10.52
CA MET A 333 -7.99 8.60 -10.16
C MET A 333 -8.86 8.93 -11.39
N GLU A 334 -8.26 9.09 -12.56
CA GLU A 334 -8.96 9.36 -13.81
C GLU A 334 -9.95 8.26 -14.22
N GLN A 335 -9.78 7.03 -13.70
CA GLN A 335 -10.66 5.89 -13.97
C GLN A 335 -11.81 5.75 -12.95
N SER A 336 -11.97 6.69 -12.02
CA SER A 336 -12.94 6.57 -10.92
C SER A 336 -14.39 6.38 -11.41
N ASN A 337 -14.79 7.05 -12.47
CA ASN A 337 -16.13 6.89 -13.03
C ASN A 337 -16.35 5.48 -13.62
N HIS A 338 -15.34 4.93 -14.27
CA HIS A 338 -15.40 3.58 -14.82
C HIS A 338 -15.67 2.53 -13.70
N PHE A 339 -14.95 2.62 -12.57
CA PHE A 339 -15.17 1.68 -11.45
C PHE A 339 -16.51 1.90 -10.73
N LYS A 340 -17.00 3.13 -10.66
CA LYS A 340 -18.36 3.41 -10.19
C LYS A 340 -19.40 2.75 -11.11
N GLN A 341 -19.24 2.84 -12.43
CA GLN A 341 -20.10 2.19 -13.40
C GLN A 341 -20.02 0.66 -13.27
N LEU A 342 -18.81 0.08 -13.17
CA LEU A 342 -18.59 -1.35 -12.97
C LEU A 342 -19.39 -1.86 -11.75
N LYS A 343 -19.23 -1.21 -10.60
CA LYS A 343 -19.95 -1.55 -9.37
C LYS A 343 -21.46 -1.41 -9.51
N ALA A 344 -21.92 -0.35 -10.18
CA ALA A 344 -23.33 -0.11 -10.41
C ALA A 344 -23.97 -1.19 -11.32
N VAL A 345 -23.29 -1.60 -12.39
CA VAL A 345 -23.78 -2.69 -13.27
C VAL A 345 -23.88 -4.01 -12.52
N LEU A 346 -22.87 -4.35 -11.70
CA LEU A 346 -22.92 -5.56 -10.88
C LEU A 346 -24.05 -5.52 -9.85
N LYS A 347 -24.37 -4.35 -9.34
CA LYS A 347 -25.51 -4.12 -8.44
C LYS A 347 -26.85 -4.27 -9.15
N GLU A 348 -26.97 -3.79 -10.39
CA GLU A 348 -28.16 -4.01 -11.23
C GLU A 348 -28.40 -5.48 -11.53
N LEU A 349 -27.33 -6.27 -11.66
CA LEU A 349 -27.39 -7.72 -11.77
C LEU A 349 -27.78 -8.43 -10.46
N ASN A 350 -28.07 -7.67 -9.38
CA ASN A 350 -28.39 -8.18 -8.05
C ASN A 350 -27.32 -9.12 -7.48
N LEU A 351 -26.05 -8.89 -7.80
CA LEU A 351 -24.94 -9.65 -7.27
C LEU A 351 -24.53 -9.09 -5.90
N PRO A 352 -24.73 -9.84 -4.79
CA PRO A 352 -24.49 -9.32 -3.44
C PRO A 352 -23.04 -8.90 -3.20
N TRP A 353 -22.09 -9.51 -3.90
CA TRP A 353 -20.67 -9.17 -3.84
C TRP A 353 -20.27 -7.90 -4.62
N SER A 354 -21.24 -7.22 -5.24
CA SER A 354 -20.98 -5.91 -5.88
C SER A 354 -20.44 -4.88 -4.89
N GLU A 355 -20.81 -4.99 -3.60
CA GLU A 355 -20.31 -4.09 -2.55
C GLU A 355 -18.83 -4.34 -2.21
N ASP A 356 -18.32 -5.55 -2.50
CA ASP A 356 -16.94 -5.95 -2.25
C ASP A 356 -15.96 -5.45 -3.35
N ILE A 357 -16.46 -4.81 -4.40
CA ILE A 357 -15.65 -4.14 -5.42
C ILE A 357 -15.16 -2.80 -4.89
N VAL A 358 -13.86 -2.63 -4.79
CA VAL A 358 -13.22 -1.46 -4.19
C VAL A 358 -12.22 -0.85 -5.17
N HIS A 359 -12.44 0.40 -5.57
CA HIS A 359 -11.46 1.18 -6.30
C HIS A 359 -10.59 1.98 -5.33
N ILE A 360 -9.28 1.81 -5.43
CA ILE A 360 -8.28 2.57 -4.67
C ILE A 360 -7.60 3.54 -5.64
N PRO A 361 -8.12 4.77 -5.76
CA PRO A 361 -7.57 5.77 -6.66
C PRO A 361 -6.26 6.34 -6.12
N PHE A 362 -5.39 6.74 -7.03
CA PHE A 362 -4.15 7.44 -6.70
C PHE A 362 -3.88 8.61 -7.66
N GLY A 363 -3.15 9.63 -7.16
CA GLY A 363 -2.74 10.79 -7.92
C GLY A 363 -1.51 10.54 -8.80
N LEU A 364 -0.97 11.60 -9.38
CA LEU A 364 0.15 11.54 -10.33
C LEU A 364 1.49 11.83 -9.65
N ILE A 365 2.55 11.22 -10.16
CA ILE A 365 3.92 11.66 -9.91
C ILE A 365 4.22 12.81 -10.86
N THR A 366 4.74 13.92 -10.34
CA THR A 366 5.09 15.11 -11.10
C THR A 366 6.57 15.47 -10.95
N LEU A 367 7.07 16.29 -11.86
CA LEU A 367 8.36 16.97 -11.76
C LEU A 367 8.13 18.45 -12.09
N ASN A 368 8.36 19.33 -11.13
CA ASN A 368 8.03 20.76 -11.25
C ASN A 368 6.56 20.99 -11.70
N GLY A 369 5.63 20.27 -11.09
CA GLY A 369 4.20 20.34 -11.37
C GLY A 369 3.75 19.74 -12.72
N LYS A 370 4.65 19.13 -13.49
CA LYS A 370 4.34 18.45 -14.76
C LYS A 370 4.40 16.93 -14.60
N LYS A 371 3.50 16.20 -15.27
CA LYS A 371 3.46 14.73 -15.22
C LYS A 371 4.83 14.11 -15.53
N LEU A 372 5.34 13.25 -14.64
CA LEU A 372 6.65 12.61 -14.75
C LEU A 372 6.69 11.45 -15.77
N SER A 373 5.75 11.37 -16.69
CA SER A 373 5.81 10.33 -17.74
C SER A 373 6.89 10.60 -18.79
N THR A 374 7.30 11.87 -18.94
CA THR A 374 8.31 12.28 -19.92
C THR A 374 9.22 13.38 -19.38
N ARG A 375 10.54 13.27 -19.65
CA ARG A 375 11.51 14.35 -19.39
C ARG A 375 12.11 14.76 -20.73
N LYS A 376 12.00 16.04 -21.10
CA LYS A 376 12.44 16.57 -22.41
C LYS A 376 11.88 15.75 -23.59
N GLY A 377 10.61 15.32 -23.52
CA GLY A 377 9.96 14.51 -24.54
C GLY A 377 10.34 13.02 -24.57
N LYS A 378 11.17 12.56 -23.62
CA LYS A 378 11.52 11.13 -23.48
C LYS A 378 10.81 10.50 -22.28
N ILE A 379 10.35 9.26 -22.43
CA ILE A 379 9.76 8.46 -21.35
C ILE A 379 10.83 8.19 -20.29
N ILE A 380 10.50 8.42 -19.02
CA ILE A 380 11.37 8.09 -17.89
C ILE A 380 11.11 6.64 -17.51
N LEU A 381 12.11 5.80 -17.75
CA LEU A 381 12.05 4.38 -17.43
C LEU A 381 12.20 4.15 -15.93
N LEU A 382 11.30 3.34 -15.36
CA LEU A 382 11.33 3.00 -13.94
C LEU A 382 12.64 2.32 -13.55
N GLU A 383 13.10 1.35 -14.34
CA GLU A 383 14.37 0.66 -14.11
C GLU A 383 15.57 1.61 -14.04
N GLY A 384 15.61 2.62 -14.93
CA GLY A 384 16.67 3.63 -14.93
C GLY A 384 16.70 4.42 -13.62
N VAL A 385 15.54 4.82 -13.10
CA VAL A 385 15.42 5.53 -11.81
C VAL A 385 15.89 4.65 -10.64
N LEU A 386 15.49 3.37 -10.63
CA LEU A 386 15.91 2.44 -9.56
C LEU A 386 17.43 2.19 -9.57
N LYS A 387 18.04 2.08 -10.75
CA LYS A 387 19.49 1.95 -10.88
C LYS A 387 20.23 3.21 -10.41
N GLU A 388 19.79 4.38 -10.84
CA GLU A 388 20.37 5.65 -10.44
C GLU A 388 20.24 5.87 -8.92
N ALA A 389 19.08 5.53 -8.32
CA ALA A 389 18.89 5.54 -6.88
C ALA A 389 19.89 4.62 -6.15
N THR A 390 20.10 3.42 -6.67
CA THR A 390 21.07 2.46 -6.12
C THR A 390 22.49 2.99 -6.19
N GLU A 391 22.89 3.60 -7.30
CA GLU A 391 24.22 4.22 -7.47
C GLU A 391 24.45 5.39 -6.50
N LEU A 392 23.44 6.24 -6.31
CA LEU A 392 23.50 7.35 -5.35
C LEU A 392 23.62 6.83 -3.91
N ALA A 393 22.85 5.80 -3.56
CA ALA A 393 22.93 5.15 -2.26
C ALA A 393 24.32 4.53 -2.02
N LEU A 394 24.88 3.85 -3.03
CA LEU A 394 26.22 3.26 -2.95
C LEU A 394 27.28 4.31 -2.63
N LYS A 395 27.27 5.45 -3.33
CA LYS A 395 28.22 6.56 -3.06
C LYS A 395 28.11 7.07 -1.63
N GLN A 396 26.91 7.20 -1.08
CA GLN A 396 26.72 7.65 0.30
C GLN A 396 27.19 6.60 1.32
N ILE A 397 26.95 5.32 1.07
CA ILE A 397 27.41 4.22 1.92
C ILE A 397 28.95 4.15 1.91
N GLU A 398 29.58 4.22 0.74
CA GLU A 398 31.04 4.22 0.61
C GLU A 398 31.71 5.38 1.35
N ALA A 399 31.06 6.56 1.34
CA ALA A 399 31.56 7.74 2.06
C ALA A 399 31.46 7.60 3.59
N LYS A 400 30.40 6.92 4.10
CA LYS A 400 30.13 6.79 5.54
C LYS A 400 30.73 5.52 6.15
N ASN A 401 30.70 4.41 5.42
CA ASN A 401 31.16 3.10 5.88
C ASN A 401 31.88 2.34 4.74
N PRO A 402 33.12 2.75 4.39
CA PRO A 402 33.85 2.15 3.27
C PRO A 402 34.22 0.66 3.49
N SER A 403 34.17 0.18 4.73
CA SER A 403 34.50 -1.20 5.09
C SER A 403 33.27 -2.12 5.15
N LEU A 404 32.08 -1.62 4.84
CA LEU A 404 30.87 -2.44 4.85
C LEU A 404 30.98 -3.60 3.87
N GLU A 405 30.74 -4.81 4.35
CA GLU A 405 30.60 -5.99 3.50
C GLU A 405 29.26 -5.93 2.75
N ASN A 406 29.20 -6.50 1.55
CA ASN A 406 27.98 -6.53 0.70
C ASN A 406 27.35 -5.15 0.43
N LYS A 407 28.15 -4.10 0.32
CA LYS A 407 27.67 -2.73 0.14
C LYS A 407 26.78 -2.54 -1.10
N GLU A 408 26.97 -3.32 -2.17
CA GLU A 408 26.13 -3.29 -3.36
C GLU A 408 24.70 -3.77 -3.06
N ALA A 409 24.56 -4.85 -2.27
CA ALA A 409 23.25 -5.35 -1.85
C ALA A 409 22.55 -4.36 -0.89
N VAL A 410 23.30 -3.76 0.02
CA VAL A 410 22.79 -2.71 0.91
C VAL A 410 22.40 -1.46 0.12
N ALA A 411 23.22 -1.05 -0.85
CA ALA A 411 22.93 0.09 -1.72
C ALA A 411 21.65 -0.14 -2.56
N HIS A 412 21.45 -1.35 -3.05
CA HIS A 412 20.20 -1.72 -3.73
C HIS A 412 18.99 -1.60 -2.78
N ALA A 413 19.07 -2.19 -1.59
CA ALA A 413 18.01 -2.13 -0.58
C ALA A 413 17.67 -0.67 -0.18
N VAL A 414 18.69 0.18 -0.08
CA VAL A 414 18.54 1.60 0.29
C VAL A 414 18.00 2.41 -0.88
N GLY A 415 18.57 2.28 -2.08
CA GLY A 415 18.17 3.05 -3.26
C GLY A 415 16.75 2.72 -3.72
N VAL A 416 16.43 1.44 -3.88
CA VAL A 416 15.07 0.99 -4.22
C VAL A 416 14.08 1.33 -3.10
N GLY A 417 14.47 1.07 -1.86
CA GLY A 417 13.67 1.40 -0.68
C GLY A 417 13.35 2.89 -0.58
N ALA A 418 14.29 3.76 -0.94
CA ALA A 418 14.08 5.20 -0.97
C ALA A 418 12.98 5.61 -1.97
N VAL A 419 13.00 5.04 -3.17
CA VAL A 419 11.98 5.31 -4.21
C VAL A 419 10.60 4.82 -3.78
N ILE A 420 10.50 3.59 -3.26
CA ILE A 420 9.25 3.01 -2.77
C ILE A 420 8.70 3.84 -1.61
N PHE A 421 9.52 4.14 -0.62
CA PHE A 421 9.13 4.87 0.58
C PHE A 421 8.67 6.29 0.25
N HIS A 422 9.34 6.97 -0.68
CA HIS A 422 8.97 8.33 -1.09
C HIS A 422 7.57 8.36 -1.71
N ASP A 423 7.20 7.38 -2.51
CA ASP A 423 5.82 7.26 -3.02
C ASP A 423 4.84 7.05 -1.85
N LEU A 424 5.09 6.04 -1.03
CA LEU A 424 4.14 5.57 -0.01
C LEU A 424 4.00 6.48 1.21
N LYS A 425 4.95 7.40 1.47
CA LYS A 425 4.81 8.39 2.55
C LYS A 425 3.76 9.46 2.27
N ASN A 426 3.43 9.67 0.99
CA ASN A 426 2.40 10.61 0.58
C ASN A 426 1.03 9.94 0.66
N ASP A 427 0.00 10.72 1.03
CA ASP A 427 -1.37 10.30 0.82
C ASP A 427 -1.56 9.90 -0.65
N ARG A 428 -2.09 8.69 -0.89
CA ARG A 428 -2.16 8.12 -2.24
C ARG A 428 -2.98 8.98 -3.22
N THR A 429 -3.93 9.76 -2.73
CA THR A 429 -4.78 10.61 -3.58
C THR A 429 -4.08 11.89 -4.02
N ASN A 430 -2.99 12.27 -3.34
CA ASN A 430 -2.24 13.47 -3.68
C ASN A 430 -1.29 13.24 -4.86
N ASN A 431 -1.13 14.28 -5.67
CA ASN A 431 0.02 14.39 -6.56
C ASN A 431 1.24 14.81 -5.75
N PHE A 432 2.42 14.36 -6.14
CA PHE A 432 3.68 14.80 -5.51
C PHE A 432 4.80 14.94 -6.53
N ASP A 433 5.73 15.84 -6.26
CA ASP A 433 6.94 16.00 -7.06
C ASP A 433 8.01 14.98 -6.63
N PHE A 434 8.72 14.46 -7.62
CA PHE A 434 9.79 13.47 -7.42
C PHE A 434 11.14 14.08 -7.81
N ALA A 435 12.04 14.18 -6.84
CA ALA A 435 13.42 14.61 -7.03
C ALA A 435 14.35 13.54 -6.43
N LEU A 436 15.05 12.79 -7.28
CA LEU A 436 15.81 11.62 -6.85
C LEU A 436 16.90 11.93 -5.83
N GLU A 437 17.57 13.06 -5.97
CA GLU A 437 18.64 13.52 -5.06
C GLU A 437 18.13 13.77 -3.63
N GLU A 438 16.85 14.17 -3.48
CA GLU A 438 16.21 14.37 -2.19
C GLU A 438 15.72 13.05 -1.57
N VAL A 439 15.26 12.14 -2.43
CA VAL A 439 14.63 10.86 -2.04
C VAL A 439 15.64 9.94 -1.36
N VAL A 440 16.90 9.92 -1.80
CA VAL A 440 17.96 9.05 -1.29
C VAL A 440 18.73 9.62 -0.09
N GLN A 441 18.32 10.77 0.48
CA GLN A 441 19.00 11.35 1.64
C GLN A 441 18.80 10.52 2.90
N PHE A 442 19.85 10.44 3.75
CA PHE A 442 19.80 9.78 5.06
C PHE A 442 19.22 10.65 6.18
N GLU A 443 18.70 11.80 5.84
CA GLU A 443 18.10 12.79 6.76
C GLU A 443 16.70 13.17 6.29
N GLY A 444 15.91 13.73 7.19
CA GLY A 444 14.53 14.10 6.90
C GLY A 444 13.55 12.92 6.91
N GLU A 445 12.42 13.08 6.24
CA GLU A 445 11.36 12.07 6.19
C GLU A 445 11.55 11.12 5.00
N THR A 446 12.61 10.33 5.02
CA THR A 446 13.02 9.43 3.94
C THR A 446 13.09 7.97 4.37
N GLY A 447 12.98 7.05 3.40
CA GLY A 447 13.21 5.62 3.64
C GLY A 447 14.61 5.35 4.21
N PRO A 448 15.68 5.89 3.61
CA PRO A 448 17.04 5.73 4.14
C PRO A 448 17.23 6.21 5.57
N TYR A 449 16.54 7.26 6.00
CA TYR A 449 16.56 7.71 7.39
C TYR A 449 16.02 6.63 8.35
N VAL A 450 14.89 6.01 8.01
CA VAL A 450 14.29 4.94 8.82
C VAL A 450 15.16 3.68 8.80
N GLN A 451 15.68 3.30 7.63
CA GLN A 451 16.60 2.16 7.47
C GLN A 451 17.89 2.35 8.30
N TYR A 452 18.46 3.55 8.25
CA TYR A 452 19.65 3.89 9.05
C TYR A 452 19.36 3.85 10.55
N THR A 453 18.18 4.28 10.99
CA THR A 453 17.76 4.17 12.40
C THR A 453 17.65 2.70 12.82
N HIS A 454 17.08 1.83 11.97
CA HIS A 454 17.07 0.39 12.22
C HIS A 454 18.51 -0.18 12.33
N ALA A 455 19.37 0.12 11.38
CA ALA A 455 20.78 -0.34 11.39
C ALA A 455 21.54 0.16 12.64
N ARG A 456 21.28 1.39 13.09
CA ARG A 456 21.81 1.93 14.36
C ARG A 456 21.35 1.11 15.55
N ALA A 457 20.05 0.79 15.65
CA ALA A 457 19.52 -0.05 16.71
C ALA A 457 20.18 -1.44 16.71
N MET A 458 20.34 -2.05 15.53
CA MET A 458 21.05 -3.33 15.39
C MET A 458 22.52 -3.23 15.81
N SER A 459 23.21 -2.13 15.50
CA SER A 459 24.58 -1.88 15.96
C SER A 459 24.68 -1.78 17.48
N ILE A 460 23.72 -1.13 18.13
CA ILE A 460 23.64 -1.03 19.60
C ILE A 460 23.50 -2.44 20.19
N LEU A 461 22.60 -3.26 19.65
CA LEU A 461 22.36 -4.63 20.11
C LEU A 461 23.64 -5.50 19.99
N ARG A 462 24.36 -5.40 18.87
CA ARG A 462 25.64 -6.11 18.69
C ARG A 462 26.69 -5.67 19.72
N LYS A 463 26.80 -4.36 19.97
CA LYS A 463 27.73 -3.80 20.95
C LYS A 463 27.37 -4.16 22.39
N ALA A 464 26.09 -4.21 22.70
CA ALA A 464 25.61 -4.62 24.02
C ALA A 464 25.98 -6.07 24.34
N ASN A 465 25.97 -6.93 23.31
CA ASN A 465 26.22 -8.39 23.47
C ASN A 465 25.42 -8.99 24.62
N HIS A 466 24.17 -8.57 24.77
CA HIS A 466 23.28 -8.91 25.89
C HIS A 466 22.02 -9.61 25.37
N ILE A 467 21.68 -10.72 26.03
CA ILE A 467 20.42 -11.41 25.78
C ILE A 467 19.41 -10.84 26.77
N VAL A 468 18.32 -10.24 26.26
CA VAL A 468 17.27 -9.65 27.07
C VAL A 468 16.64 -10.73 27.97
N ASP A 469 16.67 -10.50 29.29
CA ASP A 469 15.97 -11.33 30.25
C ASP A 469 14.50 -10.90 30.32
N THR A 470 13.65 -11.71 29.72
CA THR A 470 12.18 -11.48 29.69
C THR A 470 11.46 -11.86 30.99
N GLN A 471 12.15 -12.52 31.91
CA GLN A 471 11.60 -12.84 33.24
C GLN A 471 11.77 -11.69 34.23
N ALA A 472 12.75 -10.82 33.98
CA ALA A 472 12.92 -9.61 34.78
C ALA A 472 11.79 -8.60 34.47
N ALA A 473 11.46 -7.76 35.44
CA ALA A 473 10.58 -6.63 35.18
C ALA A 473 11.32 -5.55 34.39
N PHE A 474 10.64 -5.01 33.38
CA PHE A 474 11.15 -3.85 32.65
C PHE A 474 10.62 -2.56 33.31
N SER A 475 11.47 -1.57 33.44
CA SER A 475 11.10 -0.26 33.98
C SER A 475 11.85 0.84 33.23
N LEU A 476 11.08 1.68 32.55
CA LEU A 476 11.54 2.88 31.85
C LEU A 476 10.54 4.00 32.11
N THR A 477 10.97 5.05 32.80
CA THR A 477 10.08 6.11 33.26
C THR A 477 10.44 7.50 32.73
N ASP A 478 11.58 7.61 32.04
CA ASP A 478 11.99 8.89 31.41
C ASP A 478 11.10 9.26 30.24
N ASP A 479 11.00 10.58 29.97
CA ASP A 479 10.09 11.11 28.95
C ASP A 479 10.41 10.66 27.52
N ASP A 480 11.69 10.48 27.19
CA ASP A 480 12.07 10.08 25.84
C ASP A 480 11.77 8.59 25.58
N ALA A 481 12.02 7.70 26.57
CA ALA A 481 11.58 6.30 26.50
C ALA A 481 10.05 6.19 26.44
N TRP A 482 9.34 7.03 27.19
CA TRP A 482 7.88 7.09 27.21
C TRP A 482 7.28 7.35 25.83
N GLU A 483 7.83 8.31 25.08
CA GLU A 483 7.40 8.61 23.72
C GLU A 483 7.58 7.40 22.78
N VAL A 484 8.71 6.69 22.87
CA VAL A 484 8.97 5.47 22.08
C VAL A 484 7.98 4.36 22.45
N LEU A 485 7.76 4.13 23.73
CA LEU A 485 6.85 3.08 24.23
C LEU A 485 5.40 3.30 23.79
N LYS A 486 4.89 4.53 23.83
CA LYS A 486 3.53 4.87 23.35
C LYS A 486 3.38 4.60 21.85
N LEU A 487 4.39 4.90 21.05
CA LEU A 487 4.37 4.60 19.63
C LEU A 487 4.36 3.08 19.38
N ILE A 488 5.18 2.33 20.10
CA ILE A 488 5.23 0.86 19.98
C ILE A 488 3.85 0.26 20.34
N GLU A 489 3.26 0.68 21.45
CA GLU A 489 1.93 0.19 21.87
C GLU A 489 0.85 0.47 20.82
N ASN A 490 0.92 1.60 20.14
CA ASN A 490 -0.07 1.99 19.14
C ASN A 490 0.12 1.29 17.77
N TYR A 491 1.22 0.60 17.53
CA TYR A 491 1.50 -0.03 16.23
C TYR A 491 0.38 -0.93 15.70
N PRO A 492 -0.24 -1.82 16.51
CA PRO A 492 -1.35 -2.65 16.04
C PRO A 492 -2.54 -1.83 15.53
N ASN A 493 -2.85 -0.70 16.17
CA ASN A 493 -3.94 0.18 15.75
C ASN A 493 -3.60 0.90 14.44
N VAL A 494 -2.33 1.29 14.24
CA VAL A 494 -1.87 1.88 12.98
C VAL A 494 -1.99 0.88 11.83
N VAL A 495 -1.62 -0.37 12.06
CA VAL A 495 -1.77 -1.46 11.06
C VAL A 495 -3.23 -1.61 10.64
N ARG A 496 -4.14 -1.72 11.63
CA ARG A 496 -5.58 -1.83 11.35
C ARG A 496 -6.11 -0.63 10.58
N PHE A 497 -5.78 0.59 11.01
CA PHE A 497 -6.20 1.81 10.33
C PHE A 497 -5.71 1.87 8.88
N ALA A 498 -4.43 1.53 8.67
CA ALA A 498 -3.82 1.53 7.33
C ALA A 498 -4.52 0.53 6.38
N GLU A 499 -4.88 -0.65 6.90
CA GLU A 499 -5.62 -1.65 6.12
C GLU A 499 -7.06 -1.19 5.84
N GLU A 500 -7.84 -0.81 6.87
CA GLU A 500 -9.24 -0.36 6.72
C GLU A 500 -9.38 0.82 5.73
N LYS A 501 -8.38 1.69 5.66
CA LYS A 501 -8.35 2.84 4.74
C LYS A 501 -7.62 2.54 3.43
N CYS A 502 -7.00 1.38 3.29
CA CYS A 502 -6.08 1.07 2.20
C CYS A 502 -5.05 2.21 2.01
N GLU A 503 -4.45 2.68 3.12
CA GLU A 503 -3.62 3.88 3.15
C GLU A 503 -2.22 3.58 3.72
N PRO A 504 -1.27 3.12 2.89
CA PRO A 504 0.10 2.81 3.32
C PRO A 504 0.84 3.99 3.96
N SER A 505 0.45 5.23 3.65
CA SER A 505 1.11 6.42 4.21
C SER A 505 0.99 6.50 5.73
N ALA A 506 -0.02 5.86 6.33
CA ALA A 506 -0.15 5.76 7.78
C ALA A 506 1.02 4.97 8.39
N ILE A 507 1.45 3.88 7.75
CA ILE A 507 2.63 3.10 8.17
C ILE A 507 3.91 3.90 7.97
N ALA A 508 4.05 4.58 6.81
CA ALA A 508 5.24 5.39 6.54
C ALA A 508 5.42 6.52 7.57
N LYS A 509 4.36 7.24 7.91
CA LYS A 509 4.37 8.26 8.96
C LYS A 509 4.70 7.67 10.33
N PHE A 510 4.13 6.52 10.64
CA PHE A 510 4.39 5.84 11.90
C PHE A 510 5.87 5.47 12.07
N VAL A 511 6.51 4.83 11.06
CA VAL A 511 7.92 4.45 11.17
C VAL A 511 8.85 5.66 11.21
N ILE A 512 8.51 6.78 10.53
CA ILE A 512 9.23 8.04 10.66
C ILE A 512 9.15 8.54 12.11
N ASN A 513 7.96 8.62 12.68
CA ASN A 513 7.76 9.10 14.05
C ASN A 513 8.50 8.22 15.07
N LEU A 514 8.43 6.91 14.90
CA LEU A 514 9.15 5.97 15.76
C LEU A 514 10.68 6.14 15.64
N ALA A 515 11.19 6.29 14.41
CA ALA A 515 12.61 6.54 14.18
C ALA A 515 13.07 7.86 14.81
N GLN A 516 12.29 8.94 14.70
CA GLN A 516 12.58 10.24 15.30
C GLN A 516 12.57 10.16 16.83
N ALA A 517 11.56 9.54 17.42
CA ALA A 517 11.48 9.35 18.87
C ALA A 517 12.63 8.51 19.40
N PHE A 518 12.98 7.42 18.74
CA PHE A 518 14.11 6.57 19.10
C PHE A 518 15.46 7.30 18.98
N ASN A 519 15.68 8.05 17.91
CA ASN A 519 16.92 8.82 17.74
C ASN A 519 17.07 9.91 18.80
N LYS A 520 15.97 10.55 19.22
CA LYS A 520 15.95 11.50 20.34
C LYS A 520 16.29 10.80 21.65
N TYR A 521 15.65 9.67 21.94
CA TYR A 521 15.96 8.85 23.13
C TYR A 521 17.46 8.47 23.17
N TYR A 522 17.98 7.96 22.06
CA TYR A 522 19.38 7.57 21.95
C TYR A 522 20.38 8.73 22.14
N ALA A 523 20.01 9.93 21.70
CA ALA A 523 20.84 11.13 21.86
C ALA A 523 20.94 11.57 23.33
N HIS A 524 19.91 11.34 24.14
CA HIS A 524 19.86 11.77 25.55
C HIS A 524 20.21 10.67 26.55
N THR A 525 20.15 9.40 26.13
CA THR A 525 20.31 8.25 27.03
C THR A 525 21.56 7.45 26.71
N LYS A 526 22.38 7.20 27.73
CA LYS A 526 23.54 6.28 27.61
C LYS A 526 23.05 4.83 27.68
N VAL A 527 22.64 4.28 26.55
CA VAL A 527 22.00 2.95 26.47
C VAL A 527 22.90 1.82 26.96
N LEU A 528 24.21 1.88 26.68
CA LEU A 528 25.17 0.80 26.94
C LEU A 528 25.82 0.85 28.35
N VAL A 529 25.25 1.60 29.29
CA VAL A 529 25.71 1.60 30.68
C VAL A 529 25.12 0.41 31.41
N GLU A 530 25.96 -0.42 32.02
CA GLU A 530 25.56 -1.59 32.80
C GLU A 530 25.10 -1.14 34.21
N ASP A 531 23.80 -0.87 34.36
CA ASP A 531 23.11 -0.55 35.61
C ASP A 531 21.78 -1.33 35.69
N GLU A 532 20.96 -1.06 36.70
CA GLU A 532 19.69 -1.75 36.92
C GLU A 532 18.71 -1.62 35.74
N ALA A 533 18.78 -0.54 34.95
CA ALA A 533 17.91 -0.31 33.81
C ALA A 533 18.48 -0.86 32.49
N PHE A 534 19.69 -1.43 32.48
CA PHE A 534 20.36 -1.90 31.28
C PHE A 534 19.50 -2.88 30.46
N ASN A 535 18.96 -3.92 31.14
CA ASN A 535 18.09 -4.91 30.49
C ASN A 535 16.86 -4.26 29.84
N SER A 536 16.24 -3.29 30.52
CA SER A 536 15.06 -2.56 30.01
C SER A 536 15.43 -1.68 28.80
N ARG A 537 16.57 -1.01 28.82
CA ARG A 537 17.04 -0.20 27.69
C ARG A 537 17.33 -1.05 26.45
N ILE A 538 17.98 -2.20 26.62
CA ILE A 538 18.26 -3.12 25.53
C ILE A 538 16.97 -3.73 24.97
N ALA A 539 15.99 -4.05 25.84
CA ALA A 539 14.65 -4.48 25.41
C ALA A 539 13.96 -3.42 24.54
N LEU A 540 14.03 -2.14 24.92
CA LEU A 540 13.46 -1.03 24.14
C LEU A 540 14.14 -0.90 22.76
N VAL A 541 15.47 -1.03 22.70
CA VAL A 541 16.21 -1.01 21.42
C VAL A 541 15.79 -2.18 20.53
N GLN A 542 15.71 -3.38 21.10
CA GLN A 542 15.34 -4.59 20.35
C GLN A 542 13.91 -4.52 19.81
N THR A 543 12.96 -4.07 20.61
CA THR A 543 11.57 -3.91 20.20
C THR A 543 11.44 -2.82 19.15
N THR A 544 12.11 -1.69 19.29
CA THR A 544 12.14 -0.61 18.30
C THR A 544 12.67 -1.11 16.95
N ALA A 545 13.81 -1.82 16.94
CA ALA A 545 14.39 -2.40 15.73
C ALA A 545 13.40 -3.35 15.04
N SER A 546 12.74 -4.21 15.81
CA SER A 546 11.72 -5.14 15.30
C SER A 546 10.54 -4.43 14.66
N ILE A 547 9.99 -3.40 15.29
CA ILE A 547 8.83 -2.65 14.77
C ILE A 547 9.20 -1.83 13.54
N LEU A 548 10.37 -1.18 13.51
CA LEU A 548 10.85 -0.47 12.31
C LEU A 548 10.98 -1.44 11.12
N LYS A 549 11.57 -2.62 11.35
CA LYS A 549 11.70 -3.66 10.32
C LYS A 549 10.34 -4.14 9.81
N GLN A 550 9.40 -4.41 10.70
CA GLN A 550 8.04 -4.83 10.34
C GLN A 550 7.30 -3.74 9.55
N GLY A 551 7.36 -2.48 10.00
CA GLY A 551 6.71 -1.38 9.31
C GLY A 551 7.29 -1.13 7.91
N LEU A 552 8.61 -1.19 7.75
CA LEU A 552 9.27 -1.13 6.44
C LEU A 552 8.86 -2.30 5.54
N ALA A 553 8.78 -3.53 6.08
CA ALA A 553 8.35 -4.71 5.33
C ALA A 553 6.91 -4.59 4.83
N LEU A 554 5.99 -3.99 5.61
CA LEU A 554 4.62 -3.71 5.16
C LEU A 554 4.59 -2.78 3.94
N LEU A 555 5.55 -1.87 3.85
CA LEU A 555 5.71 -0.97 2.69
C LEU A 555 6.48 -1.62 1.53
N GLY A 556 6.95 -2.85 1.68
CA GLY A 556 7.82 -3.51 0.68
C GLY A 556 9.25 -2.97 0.67
N VAL A 557 9.70 -2.37 1.75
CA VAL A 557 11.04 -1.79 1.92
C VAL A 557 11.89 -2.71 2.79
N ALA A 558 13.07 -3.09 2.32
CA ALA A 558 14.01 -3.88 3.10
C ALA A 558 14.62 -3.03 4.24
N ALA A 559 14.97 -3.69 5.34
CA ALA A 559 15.64 -3.07 6.47
C ALA A 559 17.01 -3.73 6.71
N PRO A 560 18.11 -3.19 6.12
CA PRO A 560 19.45 -3.71 6.35
C PRO A 560 19.85 -3.61 7.82
N ASP A 561 20.51 -4.64 8.35
CA ASP A 561 20.99 -4.64 9.73
C ASP A 561 22.29 -3.83 9.88
N GLU A 562 22.95 -3.50 8.77
CA GLU A 562 24.15 -2.66 8.69
C GLU A 562 24.08 -1.73 7.47
N MET A 563 24.57 -0.51 7.64
CA MET A 563 24.63 0.50 6.58
C MET A 563 25.92 1.34 6.67
#